data_b175d4659f12feef5267f4d601f68803
#
_entry.id   b175d4659f12feef5267f4d601f68803
#
_cell.length_a   1.000
_cell.length_b   1.000
_cell.length_c   1.000
_cell.angle_alpha   90.00
_cell.angle_beta   90.00
_cell.angle_gamma   90.00
#
_symmetry.space_group_name_H-M   'P 1'
#
loop_
_entity.id
_entity.type
_entity.pdbx_description
1 polymer ?
#
loop_
_entity_poly.entity_id
_entity_poly.type
_entity_poly.pdbx_seq_one_letter_code
_entity_poly.pdbx_strand_id
1 'polypeptide(L)'
;MRTPRPLAPEPITVLDLFSGCGGFTQGFHEFRPKGAEEDGPVFHSVAAVEHDLAAAATYAANFGSHRLDKTLPAARVHLEDIESWKPSEEALHADVVVGGPPCQGFSALNRHKKGAERNRLWEEYVRIVAKVRPKVFVIENVDRFLKSNEFHNLLSEVKEGGLLSEYRLVDPPGHEPADTEDAKHKRYLLNAADYGAVQARRRAIVIGVHQDVDSAHALKYPPTTHVRRSKHSTNASAQPLDGIEMGPSLWRAVDSVFNESKRITLHGTELPDSKDYISEVAEMVPGIFTTRDLHFGRNPEALSRARYKAIPRGGNRMDLRNKWYTVNEDGGIQIFDTPNPPGVETVVRYLSTDSWDNHNTGTGDVMGRLRLGEPSVTIRTEFFKPEKGRYLHPTAARPITHYEAARIQGFPLDFRWCGSKTDIARQIGNAVPIPLGTAIASAIHAYLRT
;
A
#
# COMPACT_ATOMS: atom_id res chain seq x y z
N MET A 1 -45.51 -20.12 5.23
CA MET A 1 -45.17 -18.73 4.88
C MET A 1 -43.74 -18.50 5.29
N ARG A 2 -42.82 -18.18 4.35
CA ARG A 2 -41.44 -17.78 4.69
C ARG A 2 -41.53 -16.36 5.28
N THR A 3 -41.06 -16.16 6.49
CA THR A 3 -40.87 -14.81 7.04
C THR A 3 -40.04 -14.01 6.07
N PRO A 4 -40.42 -12.78 5.68
CA PRO A 4 -39.60 -11.94 4.84
C PRO A 4 -38.24 -11.76 5.51
N ARG A 5 -37.16 -12.00 4.75
CA ARG A 5 -35.78 -11.73 5.21
C ARG A 5 -35.71 -10.23 5.54
N PRO A 6 -35.23 -9.84 6.72
CA PRO A 6 -35.05 -8.42 7.00
C PRO A 6 -34.18 -7.79 5.91
N LEU A 7 -34.51 -6.57 5.49
CA LEU A 7 -33.70 -5.82 4.54
C LEU A 7 -32.27 -5.70 5.11
N ALA A 8 -31.28 -5.96 4.28
CA ALA A 8 -29.89 -5.73 4.67
C ALA A 8 -29.72 -4.27 5.10
N PRO A 9 -28.97 -3.99 6.18
CA PRO A 9 -28.74 -2.62 6.61
C PRO A 9 -28.05 -1.83 5.49
N GLU A 10 -28.39 -0.55 5.36
CA GLU A 10 -27.75 0.32 4.36
C GLU A 10 -26.22 0.32 4.51
N PRO A 11 -25.44 0.33 3.42
CA PRO A 11 -23.99 0.38 3.50
C PRO A 11 -23.48 1.61 4.26
N ILE A 12 -22.37 1.45 4.97
CA ILE A 12 -21.64 2.56 5.59
C ILE A 12 -20.98 3.37 4.48
N THR A 13 -21.24 4.67 4.45
CA THR A 13 -20.74 5.55 3.38
C THR A 13 -19.33 6.07 3.67
N VAL A 14 -18.47 6.12 2.65
CA VAL A 14 -17.06 6.50 2.76
C VAL A 14 -16.72 7.62 1.77
N LEU A 15 -16.07 8.67 2.27
CA LEU A 15 -15.40 9.69 1.46
C LEU A 15 -13.89 9.45 1.52
N ASP A 16 -13.24 9.29 0.36
CA ASP A 16 -11.80 9.03 0.24
C ASP A 16 -11.06 10.27 -0.26
N LEU A 17 -10.26 10.89 0.60
CA LEU A 17 -9.46 12.08 0.31
C LEU A 17 -8.01 11.67 0.01
N PHE A 18 -7.39 12.29 -1.00
CA PHE A 18 -6.07 11.86 -1.49
C PHE A 18 -6.08 10.37 -1.86
N SER A 19 -7.13 9.97 -2.54
CA SER A 19 -7.56 8.57 -2.68
C SER A 19 -6.55 7.69 -3.43
N GLY A 20 -5.65 8.28 -4.21
CA GLY A 20 -4.77 7.53 -5.08
C GLY A 20 -5.56 6.59 -5.99
N CYS A 21 -5.09 5.36 -6.14
CA CYS A 21 -5.82 4.34 -6.90
C CYS A 21 -6.94 3.64 -6.11
N GLY A 22 -7.22 4.06 -4.87
CA GLY A 22 -8.28 3.48 -4.05
C GLY A 22 -7.84 2.27 -3.20
N GLY A 23 -6.60 2.25 -2.70
CA GLY A 23 -6.13 1.15 -1.85
C GLY A 23 -6.92 1.00 -0.55
N PHE A 24 -7.26 2.10 0.13
CA PHE A 24 -8.16 2.08 1.29
C PHE A 24 -9.55 1.59 0.90
N THR A 25 -10.13 2.21 -0.12
CA THR A 25 -11.48 1.88 -0.62
C THR A 25 -11.58 0.41 -1.00
N GLN A 26 -10.56 -0.16 -1.67
CA GLN A 26 -10.54 -1.59 -1.99
C GLN A 26 -10.59 -2.45 -0.72
N GLY A 27 -9.80 -2.10 0.31
CA GLY A 27 -9.82 -2.82 1.58
C GLY A 27 -11.18 -2.76 2.29
N PHE A 28 -11.86 -1.63 2.22
CA PHE A 28 -13.22 -1.45 2.76
C PHE A 28 -14.25 -2.26 1.95
N HIS A 29 -14.13 -2.27 0.62
CA HIS A 29 -15.03 -3.04 -0.26
C HIS A 29 -14.83 -4.56 -0.15
N GLU A 30 -13.65 -5.03 0.21
CA GLU A 30 -13.39 -6.46 0.45
C GLU A 30 -13.87 -6.95 1.83
N PHE A 31 -14.12 -6.03 2.77
CA PHE A 31 -14.56 -6.42 4.09
C PHE A 31 -15.94 -7.08 4.04
N ARG A 32 -16.05 -8.25 4.69
CA ARG A 32 -17.31 -8.96 4.96
C ARG A 32 -17.31 -9.41 6.42
N PRO A 33 -18.38 -9.11 7.19
CA PRO A 33 -18.51 -9.65 8.55
C PRO A 33 -18.69 -11.16 8.50
N LYS A 34 -18.21 -11.86 9.51
CA LYS A 34 -18.34 -13.32 9.61
C LYS A 34 -19.83 -13.72 9.59
N GLY A 35 -20.18 -14.67 8.75
CA GLY A 35 -21.54 -15.17 8.59
C GLY A 35 -22.46 -14.33 7.69
N ALA A 36 -21.95 -13.26 7.08
CA ALA A 36 -22.68 -12.37 6.18
C ALA A 36 -21.99 -12.20 4.83
N GLU A 37 -21.25 -13.21 4.38
CA GLU A 37 -20.50 -13.19 3.11
C GLU A 37 -21.41 -13.03 1.89
N GLU A 38 -22.67 -13.40 2.01
CA GLU A 38 -23.68 -13.29 0.93
C GLU A 38 -24.48 -11.98 0.95
N ASP A 39 -24.35 -11.14 1.99
CA ASP A 39 -25.21 -9.98 2.22
C ASP A 39 -24.78 -8.71 1.43
N GLY A 40 -23.85 -8.82 0.50
CA GLY A 40 -23.40 -7.69 -0.32
C GLY A 40 -22.37 -6.80 0.36
N PRO A 41 -21.99 -5.67 -0.27
CA PRO A 41 -20.99 -4.75 0.27
C PRO A 41 -21.46 -4.05 1.55
N VAL A 42 -20.59 -4.03 2.56
CA VAL A 42 -20.84 -3.35 3.86
C VAL A 42 -20.51 -1.87 3.79
N PHE A 43 -19.50 -1.52 2.98
CA PHE A 43 -19.06 -0.15 2.77
C PHE A 43 -19.32 0.30 1.34
N HIS A 44 -19.66 1.57 1.19
CA HIS A 44 -19.91 2.20 -0.10
C HIS A 44 -19.12 3.51 -0.18
N SER A 45 -18.22 3.63 -1.18
CA SER A 45 -17.55 4.90 -1.46
C SER A 45 -18.51 5.84 -2.18
N VAL A 46 -18.84 6.98 -1.56
CA VAL A 46 -19.73 7.99 -2.16
C VAL A 46 -18.95 8.98 -3.03
N ALA A 47 -17.75 9.36 -2.60
CA ALA A 47 -16.89 10.25 -3.38
C ALA A 47 -15.40 9.99 -3.09
N ALA A 48 -14.56 10.38 -4.05
CA ALA A 48 -13.11 10.38 -3.94
C ALA A 48 -12.51 11.64 -4.56
N VAL A 49 -11.46 12.17 -3.94
CA VAL A 49 -10.73 13.34 -4.43
C VAL A 49 -9.27 12.97 -4.66
N GLU A 50 -8.81 13.16 -5.90
CA GLU A 50 -7.44 12.86 -6.32
C GLU A 50 -7.00 13.86 -7.40
N HIS A 51 -5.78 14.36 -7.33
CA HIS A 51 -5.25 15.34 -8.29
C HIS A 51 -4.44 14.70 -9.43
N ASP A 52 -4.01 13.43 -9.26
CA ASP A 52 -3.28 12.69 -10.29
C ASP A 52 -4.25 12.03 -11.26
N LEU A 53 -4.17 12.40 -12.53
CA LEU A 53 -5.06 11.93 -13.59
C LEU A 53 -5.13 10.39 -13.67
N ALA A 54 -3.98 9.73 -13.67
CA ALA A 54 -3.93 8.28 -13.83
C ALA A 54 -4.49 7.54 -12.60
N ALA A 55 -4.26 8.08 -11.39
CA ALA A 55 -4.79 7.53 -10.17
C ALA A 55 -6.31 7.74 -10.06
N ALA A 56 -6.81 8.93 -10.38
CA ALA A 56 -8.24 9.21 -10.43
C ALA A 56 -8.97 8.34 -11.46
N ALA A 57 -8.38 8.14 -12.66
CA ALA A 57 -8.91 7.25 -13.67
C ALA A 57 -8.94 5.78 -13.19
N THR A 58 -7.89 5.32 -12.50
CA THR A 58 -7.85 4.00 -11.88
C THR A 58 -8.95 3.86 -10.81
N TYR A 59 -9.14 4.88 -9.97
CA TYR A 59 -10.22 4.88 -8.99
C TYR A 59 -11.59 4.79 -9.66
N ALA A 60 -11.84 5.60 -10.69
CA ALA A 60 -13.09 5.60 -11.45
C ALA A 60 -13.36 4.24 -12.13
N ALA A 61 -12.31 3.58 -12.63
CA ALA A 61 -12.41 2.27 -13.25
C ALA A 61 -12.89 1.19 -12.27
N ASN A 62 -12.57 1.31 -10.96
CA ASN A 62 -12.94 0.31 -9.95
C ASN A 62 -14.18 0.69 -9.14
N PHE A 63 -14.40 1.96 -8.85
CA PHE A 63 -15.43 2.41 -7.90
C PHE A 63 -16.39 3.45 -8.51
N GLY A 64 -16.02 4.10 -9.60
CA GLY A 64 -16.81 5.08 -10.32
C GLY A 64 -17.79 4.46 -11.34
N SER A 65 -18.15 5.21 -12.34
CA SER A 65 -19.13 4.79 -13.38
C SER A 65 -18.65 3.60 -14.23
N HIS A 66 -17.33 3.43 -14.36
CA HIS A 66 -16.70 2.35 -15.13
C HIS A 66 -16.56 1.02 -14.37
N ARG A 67 -16.89 0.95 -13.08
CA ARG A 67 -16.77 -0.28 -12.29
C ARG A 67 -17.55 -1.45 -12.88
N LEU A 68 -17.08 -2.66 -12.64
CA LEU A 68 -17.75 -3.89 -13.11
C LEU A 68 -18.96 -4.23 -12.24
N ASP A 69 -18.80 -4.18 -10.93
CA ASP A 69 -19.90 -4.41 -9.99
C ASP A 69 -20.84 -3.19 -9.96
N LYS A 70 -22.13 -3.43 -10.24
CA LYS A 70 -23.17 -2.41 -10.27
C LYS A 70 -24.16 -2.53 -9.11
N THR A 71 -23.85 -3.32 -8.10
CA THR A 71 -24.72 -3.54 -6.92
C THR A 71 -24.85 -2.29 -6.06
N LEU A 72 -23.82 -1.44 -6.02
CA LEU A 72 -23.86 -0.13 -5.35
C LEU A 72 -23.90 1.02 -6.37
N PRO A 73 -24.30 2.23 -5.98
CA PRO A 73 -24.10 3.43 -6.79
C PRO A 73 -22.63 3.68 -7.13
N ALA A 74 -22.34 4.42 -8.18
CA ALA A 74 -20.97 4.83 -8.51
C ALA A 74 -20.47 5.89 -7.53
N ALA A 75 -19.23 5.76 -7.06
CA ALA A 75 -18.55 6.84 -6.38
C ALA A 75 -18.36 8.03 -7.34
N ARG A 76 -18.56 9.26 -6.86
CA ARG A 76 -18.16 10.46 -7.61
C ARG A 76 -16.64 10.65 -7.46
N VAL A 77 -15.93 10.60 -8.57
CA VAL A 77 -14.48 10.80 -8.58
C VAL A 77 -14.18 12.21 -9.07
N HIS A 78 -13.49 12.97 -8.23
CA HIS A 78 -13.10 14.35 -8.50
C HIS A 78 -11.61 14.40 -8.81
N LEU A 79 -11.28 14.70 -10.09
CA LEU A 79 -9.92 15.04 -10.49
C LEU A 79 -9.70 16.52 -10.19
N GLU A 80 -9.42 16.83 -8.94
CA GLU A 80 -9.30 18.21 -8.46
C GLU A 80 -8.22 18.34 -7.40
N ASP A 81 -7.70 19.58 -7.25
CA ASP A 81 -6.90 19.93 -6.10
C ASP A 81 -7.80 20.07 -4.86
N ILE A 82 -7.42 19.41 -3.77
CA ILE A 82 -8.17 19.42 -2.51
C ILE A 82 -8.36 20.84 -1.94
N GLU A 83 -7.44 21.78 -2.23
CA GLU A 83 -7.53 23.17 -1.77
C GLU A 83 -8.73 23.92 -2.38
N SER A 84 -9.11 23.57 -3.61
CA SER A 84 -10.26 24.15 -4.32
C SER A 84 -11.54 23.33 -4.18
N TRP A 85 -11.42 22.03 -3.84
CA TRP A 85 -12.55 21.13 -3.80
C TRP A 85 -13.53 21.46 -2.65
N LYS A 86 -14.82 21.33 -2.95
CA LYS A 86 -15.90 21.50 -1.99
C LYS A 86 -16.76 20.24 -1.97
N PRO A 87 -17.05 19.66 -0.78
CA PRO A 87 -17.90 18.49 -0.68
C PRO A 87 -19.26 18.70 -1.35
N SER A 88 -19.67 17.74 -2.18
CA SER A 88 -21.04 17.63 -2.69
C SER A 88 -21.99 17.21 -1.57
N GLU A 89 -23.31 17.25 -1.83
CA GLU A 89 -24.30 16.89 -0.85
C GLU A 89 -24.10 15.45 -0.35
N GLU A 90 -23.83 14.50 -1.25
CA GLU A 90 -23.57 13.11 -0.87
C GLU A 90 -22.30 12.97 -0.03
N ALA A 91 -21.25 13.72 -0.35
CA ALA A 91 -20.01 13.71 0.42
C ALA A 91 -20.19 14.32 1.82
N LEU A 92 -21.11 15.30 1.99
CA LEU A 92 -21.43 15.90 3.28
C LEU A 92 -22.12 14.92 4.24
N HIS A 93 -22.70 13.83 3.72
CA HIS A 93 -23.37 12.80 4.51
C HIS A 93 -22.54 11.52 4.66
N ALA A 94 -21.24 11.56 4.37
CA ALA A 94 -20.39 10.40 4.54
C ALA A 94 -20.23 10.02 6.03
N ASP A 95 -20.44 8.74 6.35
CA ASP A 95 -20.25 8.21 7.70
C ASP A 95 -18.77 8.18 8.09
N VAL A 96 -17.90 7.95 7.12
CA VAL A 96 -16.45 7.78 7.32
C VAL A 96 -15.69 8.63 6.32
N VAL A 97 -14.69 9.38 6.79
CA VAL A 97 -13.70 10.06 5.94
C VAL A 97 -12.37 9.35 6.12
N VAL A 98 -11.80 8.85 5.02
CA VAL A 98 -10.44 8.30 5.02
C VAL A 98 -9.52 9.16 4.16
N GLY A 99 -8.22 9.15 4.45
CA GLY A 99 -7.27 9.83 3.57
C GLY A 99 -5.82 9.73 4.03
N GLY A 100 -4.92 9.91 3.05
CA GLY A 100 -3.49 9.93 3.26
C GLY A 100 -2.87 11.24 2.77
N PRO A 101 -3.03 12.37 3.49
CA PRO A 101 -2.47 13.65 3.06
C PRO A 101 -0.94 13.53 2.90
N PRO A 102 -0.36 13.97 1.76
CA PRO A 102 1.04 13.75 1.45
C PRO A 102 1.98 14.49 2.41
N CYS A 103 2.93 13.75 3.00
CA CYS A 103 3.98 14.24 3.91
C CYS A 103 5.32 14.40 3.19
N GLN A 104 5.41 15.20 2.14
CA GLN A 104 6.64 15.29 1.34
C GLN A 104 7.71 16.26 1.90
N GLY A 105 7.43 17.03 2.94
CA GLY A 105 8.39 17.91 3.62
C GLY A 105 9.49 17.19 4.44
N PHE A 106 9.32 15.90 4.73
CA PHE A 106 10.22 15.12 5.60
C PHE A 106 11.37 14.42 4.89
N SER A 107 11.48 14.52 3.56
CA SER A 107 12.66 14.04 2.87
C SER A 107 13.83 14.97 3.20
N ALA A 108 14.82 14.46 3.95
CA ALA A 108 16.05 15.19 4.31
C ALA A 108 16.85 15.70 3.09
N LEU A 109 16.43 15.35 1.89
CA LEU A 109 17.04 15.73 0.60
C LEU A 109 16.43 17.00 -0.01
N ASN A 110 15.26 17.48 0.46
CA ASN A 110 14.58 18.67 -0.13
C ASN A 110 14.39 19.77 0.92
N ARG A 111 15.50 20.41 1.34
CA ARG A 111 15.49 21.56 2.27
C ARG A 111 15.09 22.90 1.64
N HIS A 112 14.64 22.96 0.38
CA HIS A 112 14.35 24.21 -0.31
C HIS A 112 12.86 24.36 -0.68
N LYS A 113 12.24 25.43 -0.14
CA LYS A 113 11.00 26.17 -0.49
C LYS A 113 9.74 25.42 -0.99
N LYS A 114 9.82 24.24 -1.60
CA LYS A 114 8.65 23.44 -2.03
C LYS A 114 7.96 22.66 -0.89
N GLY A 115 8.54 22.66 0.31
CA GLY A 115 7.99 21.96 1.47
C GLY A 115 6.83 22.68 2.15
N ALA A 116 6.81 24.01 2.16
CA ALA A 116 5.81 24.78 2.89
C ALA A 116 4.42 24.74 2.26
N GLU A 117 4.31 24.69 0.92
CA GLU A 117 3.03 24.58 0.22
C GLU A 117 2.40 23.20 0.38
N ARG A 118 3.22 22.15 0.43
CA ARG A 118 2.75 20.76 0.59
C ARG A 118 2.41 20.38 2.03
N ASN A 119 2.89 21.16 2.98
CA ASN A 119 2.55 20.96 4.39
C ASN A 119 1.14 21.44 4.73
N ARG A 120 0.47 22.17 3.86
CA ARG A 120 -0.91 22.64 4.04
C ARG A 120 -1.96 21.55 3.75
N LEU A 121 -1.62 20.50 3.03
CA LEU A 121 -2.61 19.49 2.60
C LEU A 121 -3.23 18.71 3.75
N TRP A 122 -2.54 18.59 4.91
CA TRP A 122 -3.16 18.05 6.10
C TRP A 122 -4.22 19.01 6.70
N GLU A 123 -4.04 20.34 6.56
CA GLU A 123 -5.01 21.35 6.99
C GLU A 123 -6.29 21.23 6.17
N GLU A 124 -6.15 20.95 4.85
CA GLU A 124 -7.27 20.69 3.98
C GLU A 124 -8.04 19.42 4.38
N TYR A 125 -7.33 18.36 4.78
CA TYR A 125 -7.95 17.18 5.34
C TYR A 125 -8.80 17.55 6.58
N VAL A 126 -8.23 18.28 7.52
CA VAL A 126 -8.91 18.73 8.75
C VAL A 126 -10.13 19.61 8.40
N ARG A 127 -9.98 20.56 7.48
CA ARG A 127 -11.06 21.43 6.99
C ARG A 127 -12.24 20.61 6.44
N ILE A 128 -11.95 19.59 5.65
CA ILE A 128 -12.99 18.72 5.08
C ILE A 128 -13.66 17.87 6.18
N VAL A 129 -12.91 17.27 7.08
CA VAL A 129 -13.47 16.52 8.22
C VAL A 129 -14.37 17.41 9.07
N ALA A 130 -13.95 18.62 9.39
CA ALA A 130 -14.76 19.58 10.15
C ALA A 130 -16.06 19.96 9.41
N LYS A 131 -16.03 20.03 8.08
CA LYS A 131 -17.20 20.36 7.27
C LYS A 131 -18.16 19.20 7.07
N VAL A 132 -17.65 18.00 6.80
CA VAL A 132 -18.42 16.78 6.58
C VAL A 132 -19.00 16.23 7.89
N ARG A 133 -18.28 16.40 9.00
CA ARG A 133 -18.63 15.89 10.33
C ARG A 133 -18.91 14.36 10.32
N PRO A 134 -18.00 13.54 9.75
CA PRO A 134 -18.21 12.10 9.68
C PRO A 134 -18.28 11.49 11.10
N LYS A 135 -18.91 10.34 11.26
CA LYS A 135 -18.89 9.57 12.50
C LYS A 135 -17.47 9.13 12.88
N VAL A 136 -16.66 8.81 11.86
CA VAL A 136 -15.27 8.37 12.01
C VAL A 136 -14.41 9.01 10.94
N PHE A 137 -13.21 9.48 11.31
CA PHE A 137 -12.18 9.80 10.33
C PHE A 137 -10.94 8.94 10.52
N VAL A 138 -10.20 8.68 9.43
CA VAL A 138 -8.95 7.90 9.44
C VAL A 138 -7.88 8.63 8.64
N ILE A 139 -6.77 8.95 9.27
CA ILE A 139 -5.58 9.49 8.61
C ILE A 139 -4.54 8.37 8.49
N GLU A 140 -4.10 8.08 7.27
CA GLU A 140 -2.94 7.23 7.00
C GLU A 140 -1.74 8.09 6.64
N ASN A 141 -0.56 7.71 7.15
CA ASN A 141 0.67 8.38 6.74
C ASN A 141 1.91 7.49 6.98
N VAL A 142 3.08 8.00 6.56
CA VAL A 142 4.37 7.36 6.86
C VAL A 142 4.74 7.53 8.34
N ASP A 143 5.67 6.70 8.83
CA ASP A 143 6.12 6.69 10.23
C ASP A 143 6.63 8.04 10.75
N ARG A 144 7.26 8.84 9.88
CA ARG A 144 7.78 10.17 10.23
C ARG A 144 6.69 11.18 10.56
N PHE A 145 5.48 10.99 10.07
CA PHE A 145 4.34 11.83 10.40
C PHE A 145 4.16 11.96 11.91
N LEU A 146 4.28 10.87 12.66
CA LEU A 146 4.11 10.85 14.12
C LEU A 146 5.12 11.72 14.91
N LYS A 147 6.15 12.24 14.25
CA LYS A 147 7.16 13.13 14.81
C LYS A 147 7.14 14.52 14.19
N SER A 148 6.14 14.81 13.39
CA SER A 148 6.05 16.05 12.64
C SER A 148 5.23 17.12 13.36
N ASN A 149 5.40 18.36 12.95
CA ASN A 149 4.56 19.46 13.42
C ASN A 149 3.09 19.26 13.02
N GLU A 150 2.84 18.66 11.85
CA GLU A 150 1.50 18.37 11.35
C GLU A 150 0.75 17.41 12.29
N PHE A 151 1.42 16.40 12.82
CA PHE A 151 0.80 15.52 13.81
C PHE A 151 0.52 16.25 15.13
N HIS A 152 1.45 17.09 15.62
CA HIS A 152 1.22 17.90 16.81
C HIS A 152 0.10 18.92 16.61
N ASN A 153 -0.01 19.51 15.42
CA ASN A 153 -1.12 20.38 15.08
C ASN A 153 -2.46 19.61 15.05
N LEU A 154 -2.50 18.40 14.47
CA LEU A 154 -3.69 17.54 14.53
C LEU A 154 -4.12 17.27 15.99
N LEU A 155 -3.18 16.99 16.88
CA LEU A 155 -3.47 16.83 18.32
C LEU A 155 -4.04 18.10 18.96
N SER A 156 -3.70 19.26 18.43
CA SER A 156 -4.24 20.56 18.89
C SER A 156 -5.63 20.79 18.33
N GLU A 157 -5.91 20.39 17.09
CA GLU A 157 -7.23 20.55 16.46
C GLU A 157 -8.34 19.75 17.14
N VAL A 158 -8.01 18.63 17.80
CA VAL A 158 -8.99 17.83 18.54
C VAL A 158 -9.20 18.31 20.00
N LYS A 159 -8.47 19.35 20.43
CA LYS A 159 -8.66 19.97 21.74
C LYS A 159 -9.74 21.07 21.66
N GLU A 160 -10.17 21.52 22.84
CA GLU A 160 -11.12 22.65 22.96
C GLU A 160 -10.63 23.86 22.18
N GLY A 161 -11.51 24.43 21.33
CA GLY A 161 -11.23 25.54 20.45
C GLY A 161 -10.62 25.17 19.09
N GLY A 162 -10.24 23.91 18.85
CA GLY A 162 -9.79 23.44 17.54
C GLY A 162 -10.98 23.05 16.62
N LEU A 163 -10.70 22.95 15.32
CA LEU A 163 -11.71 22.62 14.30
C LEU A 163 -12.34 21.22 14.49
N LEU A 164 -11.63 20.30 15.14
CA LEU A 164 -12.07 18.94 15.39
C LEU A 164 -12.36 18.70 16.89
N SER A 165 -12.71 19.74 17.65
CA SER A 165 -13.00 19.66 19.09
C SER A 165 -14.18 18.74 19.44
N GLU A 166 -15.03 18.44 18.46
CA GLU A 166 -16.13 17.46 18.61
C GLU A 166 -15.66 16.00 18.44
N TYR A 167 -14.38 15.78 18.17
CA TYR A 167 -13.79 14.46 18.00
C TYR A 167 -12.88 14.10 19.16
N ARG A 168 -12.79 12.82 19.42
CA ARG A 168 -11.71 12.24 20.23
C ARG A 168 -10.88 11.28 19.41
N LEU A 169 -9.56 11.28 19.60
CA LEU A 169 -8.71 10.27 18.99
C LEU A 169 -8.86 8.94 19.75
N VAL A 170 -8.93 7.87 18.98
CA VAL A 170 -8.95 6.51 19.52
C VAL A 170 -7.58 6.17 20.06
N ASP A 171 -7.50 5.61 21.27
CA ASP A 171 -6.24 5.19 21.84
C ASP A 171 -5.59 4.10 20.98
N PRO A 172 -4.28 4.21 20.69
CA PRO A 172 -3.59 3.27 19.85
C PRO A 172 -3.46 1.88 20.50
N PRO A 173 -3.23 0.81 19.71
CA PRO A 173 -3.20 -0.55 20.24
C PRO A 173 -2.11 -0.71 21.30
N GLY A 174 -2.46 -1.39 22.42
CA GLY A 174 -1.56 -1.65 23.53
C GLY A 174 -1.13 -0.40 24.30
N HIS A 175 -1.91 0.70 24.21
CA HIS A 175 -1.69 1.87 25.04
C HIS A 175 -1.92 1.52 26.52
N GLU A 176 -0.97 1.95 27.35
CA GLU A 176 -1.01 1.81 28.81
C GLU A 176 -1.13 3.21 29.43
N PRO A 177 -1.87 3.38 30.54
CA PRO A 177 -1.99 4.69 31.22
C PRO A 177 -0.64 5.29 31.65
N ALA A 178 0.39 4.45 31.84
CA ALA A 178 1.75 4.86 32.21
C ALA A 178 2.64 5.21 31.01
N ASP A 179 2.13 5.07 29.76
CA ASP A 179 2.91 5.44 28.58
C ASP A 179 3.20 6.94 28.56
N THR A 180 4.43 7.30 28.20
CA THR A 180 4.73 8.67 27.82
C THR A 180 4.02 9.02 26.51
N GLU A 181 3.77 10.31 26.25
CA GLU A 181 3.18 10.75 24.97
C GLU A 181 3.96 10.21 23.76
N ASP A 182 5.29 10.25 23.80
CA ASP A 182 6.14 9.68 22.73
C ASP A 182 5.95 8.16 22.57
N ALA A 183 5.74 7.42 23.65
CA ALA A 183 5.47 5.98 23.59
C ALA A 183 4.08 5.72 23.01
N LYS A 184 3.07 6.47 23.46
CA LYS A 184 1.71 6.44 22.92
C LYS A 184 1.71 6.75 21.42
N HIS A 185 2.36 7.83 20.99
CA HIS A 185 2.41 8.22 19.58
C HIS A 185 3.03 7.13 18.69
N LYS A 186 4.08 6.45 19.15
CA LYS A 186 4.69 5.34 18.39
C LYS A 186 3.75 4.16 18.19
N ARG A 187 2.75 3.97 19.04
CA ARG A 187 1.79 2.88 18.95
C ARG A 187 0.76 3.09 17.84
N TYR A 188 0.59 4.32 17.31
CA TYR A 188 -0.18 4.56 16.08
C TYR A 188 0.47 3.96 14.83
N LEU A 189 1.70 3.45 14.93
CA LEU A 189 2.42 2.86 13.82
C LEU A 189 2.05 1.38 13.66
N LEU A 190 1.12 1.08 12.76
CA LEU A 190 0.71 -0.28 12.44
C LEU A 190 1.60 -0.89 11.36
N ASN A 191 1.79 -2.20 11.41
CA ASN A 191 2.50 -2.94 10.37
C ASN A 191 1.50 -3.83 9.60
N ALA A 192 1.38 -3.62 8.30
CA ALA A 192 0.43 -4.36 7.47
C ALA A 192 0.61 -5.90 7.54
N ALA A 193 1.83 -6.39 7.79
CA ALA A 193 2.09 -7.81 7.97
C ALA A 193 1.34 -8.40 9.20
N ASP A 194 1.07 -7.60 10.24
CA ASP A 194 0.32 -8.03 11.42
C ASP A 194 -1.16 -8.25 11.12
N TYR A 195 -1.62 -7.82 9.94
CA TYR A 195 -2.99 -7.95 9.43
C TYR A 195 -3.08 -8.83 8.18
N GLY A 196 -2.05 -9.66 7.92
CA GLY A 196 -2.05 -10.64 6.84
C GLY A 196 -1.56 -10.14 5.48
N ALA A 197 -1.02 -8.93 5.39
CA ALA A 197 -0.34 -8.50 4.17
C ALA A 197 0.96 -9.29 3.94
N VAL A 198 1.28 -9.55 2.68
CA VAL A 198 2.53 -10.21 2.25
C VAL A 198 3.71 -9.22 2.29
N GLN A 199 3.56 -8.12 3.03
CA GLN A 199 4.51 -7.01 3.07
C GLN A 199 4.63 -6.44 4.48
N ALA A 200 5.88 -6.30 4.96
CA ALA A 200 6.17 -5.57 6.19
C ALA A 200 6.21 -4.06 5.90
N ARG A 201 5.04 -3.44 5.82
CA ARG A 201 4.85 -2.00 5.55
C ARG A 201 4.26 -1.32 6.78
N ARG A 202 5.01 -0.41 7.36
CA ARG A 202 4.57 0.36 8.52
C ARG A 202 3.89 1.65 8.08
N ARG A 203 2.74 1.96 8.71
CA ARG A 203 1.98 3.19 8.49
C ARG A 203 1.44 3.73 9.80
N ALA A 204 1.55 5.03 9.96
CA ALA A 204 0.81 5.75 10.98
C ALA A 204 -0.67 5.69 10.60
N ILE A 205 -1.50 5.19 11.49
CA ILE A 205 -2.95 5.18 11.37
C ILE A 205 -3.51 5.91 12.58
N VAL A 206 -4.15 7.03 12.35
CA VAL A 206 -4.80 7.83 13.39
C VAL A 206 -6.30 7.83 13.13
N ILE A 207 -7.08 7.40 14.10
CA ILE A 207 -8.54 7.30 14.01
C ILE A 207 -9.15 8.30 14.98
N GLY A 208 -10.07 9.12 14.50
CA GLY A 208 -10.90 10.00 15.30
C GLY A 208 -12.37 9.61 15.22
N VAL A 209 -13.07 9.78 16.32
CA VAL A 209 -14.50 9.43 16.47
C VAL A 209 -15.25 10.66 16.93
N HIS A 210 -16.37 10.97 16.29
CA HIS A 210 -17.26 12.05 16.70
C HIS A 210 -17.91 11.71 18.05
N GLN A 211 -17.97 12.67 18.96
CA GLN A 211 -18.44 12.44 20.33
C GLN A 211 -19.93 12.12 20.42
N ASP A 212 -20.72 12.57 19.44
CA ASP A 212 -22.18 12.34 19.39
C ASP A 212 -22.56 10.96 18.81
N VAL A 213 -21.60 10.12 18.44
CA VAL A 213 -21.92 8.78 17.96
C VAL A 213 -22.34 7.93 19.14
N ASP A 214 -23.64 7.57 19.15
CA ASP A 214 -24.21 6.61 20.09
C ASP A 214 -23.78 5.20 19.65
N SER A 215 -22.89 4.60 20.42
CA SER A 215 -22.41 3.23 20.21
C SER A 215 -22.27 2.53 21.55
N ALA A 216 -22.74 1.30 21.62
CA ALA A 216 -22.67 0.47 22.82
C ALA A 216 -21.22 0.24 23.30
N HIS A 217 -20.24 0.40 22.41
CA HIS A 217 -18.82 0.15 22.71
C HIS A 217 -17.92 1.24 22.13
N ALA A 218 -16.80 1.52 22.80
CA ALA A 218 -15.78 2.39 22.25
C ALA A 218 -15.10 1.74 21.02
N LEU A 219 -14.83 2.53 19.97
CA LEU A 219 -14.03 2.06 18.86
C LEU A 219 -12.63 1.68 19.36
N LYS A 220 -12.15 0.53 18.92
CA LYS A 220 -10.80 0.02 19.20
C LYS A 220 -10.11 -0.26 17.88
N TYR A 221 -8.77 -0.15 17.88
CA TYR A 221 -7.97 -0.61 16.73
C TYR A 221 -8.19 -2.11 16.49
N PRO A 222 -8.11 -2.56 15.22
CA PRO A 222 -8.27 -3.97 14.91
C PRO A 222 -7.21 -4.80 15.63
N PRO A 223 -7.55 -5.98 16.18
CA PRO A 223 -6.59 -6.88 16.77
C PRO A 223 -5.65 -7.42 15.69
N THR A 224 -4.39 -7.67 16.07
CA THR A 224 -3.43 -8.31 15.16
C THR A 224 -3.83 -9.76 14.90
N THR A 225 -3.89 -10.13 13.63
CA THR A 225 -4.24 -11.49 13.19
C THR A 225 -3.01 -12.34 12.86
N HIS A 226 -1.85 -11.71 12.70
CA HIS A 226 -0.59 -12.35 12.32
C HIS A 226 0.56 -11.83 13.18
N VAL A 227 1.55 -12.68 13.42
CA VAL A 227 2.74 -12.36 14.21
C VAL A 227 4.01 -12.77 13.50
N ARG A 228 5.10 -12.07 13.76
CA ARG A 228 6.41 -12.44 13.26
C ARG A 228 6.89 -13.75 13.90
N ARG A 229 7.44 -14.67 13.11
CA ARG A 229 8.11 -15.85 13.66
C ARG A 229 9.21 -15.44 14.63
N SER A 230 9.14 -15.88 15.87
CA SER A 230 10.22 -15.69 16.84
C SER A 230 11.44 -16.51 16.43
N LYS A 231 12.64 -15.95 16.53
CA LYS A 231 13.89 -16.69 16.28
C LYS A 231 14.12 -17.85 17.25
N HIS A 232 13.38 -17.89 18.35
CA HIS A 232 13.53 -18.86 19.44
C HIS A 232 12.37 -19.87 19.51
N SER A 233 11.35 -19.77 18.65
CA SER A 233 10.24 -20.72 18.63
C SER A 233 10.51 -21.82 17.61
N THR A 234 10.98 -22.97 18.10
CA THR A 234 11.16 -24.18 17.30
C THR A 234 9.88 -25.01 17.17
N ASN A 235 8.77 -24.65 17.84
CA ASN A 235 7.52 -25.39 17.87
C ASN A 235 6.34 -24.55 17.37
N ALA A 236 6.12 -24.52 16.06
CA ALA A 236 4.90 -24.03 15.45
C ALA A 236 4.29 -25.10 14.54
N SER A 237 4.03 -26.29 15.10
CA SER A 237 3.17 -27.33 14.53
C SER A 237 2.20 -27.83 15.62
N ALA A 238 1.45 -26.91 16.24
CA ALA A 238 0.29 -27.29 17.00
C ALA A 238 -0.86 -27.47 16.01
N GLN A 239 -1.30 -28.70 15.79
CA GLN A 239 -2.59 -28.98 15.17
C GLN A 239 -3.70 -28.41 16.06
N PRO A 240 -4.75 -27.81 15.46
CA PRO A 240 -5.88 -27.28 16.24
C PRO A 240 -6.51 -28.43 17.03
N LEU A 241 -6.64 -28.26 18.34
CA LEU A 241 -7.56 -29.04 19.14
C LEU A 241 -8.92 -28.35 19.05
N ASP A 242 -9.98 -29.09 18.76
CA ASP A 242 -11.34 -28.57 18.68
C ASP A 242 -11.72 -27.77 19.93
N GLY A 243 -12.14 -26.52 19.74
CA GLY A 243 -12.65 -25.65 20.79
C GLY A 243 -11.66 -24.62 21.38
N ILE A 244 -10.42 -24.52 20.89
CA ILE A 244 -9.45 -23.51 21.32
C ILE A 244 -9.43 -22.35 20.31
N GLU A 245 -9.61 -21.09 20.75
CA GLU A 245 -9.36 -19.92 19.92
C GLU A 245 -7.93 -19.98 19.39
N MET A 246 -7.80 -20.10 18.07
CA MET A 246 -6.48 -20.15 17.42
C MET A 246 -5.76 -18.82 17.65
N GLY A 247 -4.58 -18.86 18.23
CA GLY A 247 -3.71 -17.70 18.34
C GLY A 247 -3.38 -17.10 16.95
N PRO A 248 -2.76 -15.91 16.89
CA PRO A 248 -2.46 -15.25 15.64
C PRO A 248 -1.59 -16.13 14.73
N SER A 249 -1.90 -16.11 13.42
CA SER A 249 -1.13 -16.80 12.38
C SER A 249 0.26 -16.20 12.23
N LEU A 250 1.18 -16.93 11.60
CA LEU A 250 2.49 -16.35 11.23
C LEU A 250 2.34 -15.37 10.05
N TRP A 251 3.22 -14.36 10.00
CA TRP A 251 3.30 -13.43 8.87
C TRP A 251 3.35 -14.18 7.54
N ARG A 252 2.59 -13.71 6.58
CA ARG A 252 2.53 -14.30 5.24
C ARG A 252 3.79 -13.96 4.46
N ALA A 253 4.39 -15.00 3.85
CA ALA A 253 5.58 -14.86 3.04
C ALA A 253 5.25 -14.55 1.57
N VAL A 254 6.22 -13.99 0.84
CA VAL A 254 6.12 -13.68 -0.59
C VAL A 254 5.94 -14.91 -1.48
N ASP A 255 6.19 -16.11 -0.95
CA ASP A 255 6.10 -17.38 -1.67
C ASP A 255 4.76 -17.55 -2.38
N SER A 256 3.66 -17.19 -1.75
CA SER A 256 2.32 -17.27 -2.33
C SER A 256 2.21 -16.48 -3.64
N VAL A 257 2.74 -15.25 -3.65
CA VAL A 257 2.71 -14.37 -4.83
C VAL A 257 3.59 -14.94 -5.94
N PHE A 258 4.80 -15.39 -5.62
CA PHE A 258 5.70 -15.94 -6.65
C PHE A 258 5.30 -17.32 -7.16
N ASN A 259 4.60 -18.12 -6.35
CA ASN A 259 4.01 -19.38 -6.81
C ASN A 259 2.81 -19.13 -7.73
N GLU A 260 2.05 -18.07 -7.49
CA GLU A 260 0.97 -17.63 -8.38
C GLU A 260 1.54 -17.07 -9.70
N SER A 261 2.49 -16.14 -9.65
CA SER A 261 3.07 -15.50 -10.85
C SER A 261 3.75 -16.48 -11.80
N LYS A 262 4.33 -17.57 -11.31
CA LYS A 262 4.89 -18.65 -12.14
C LYS A 262 3.89 -19.33 -13.07
N ARG A 263 2.59 -19.24 -12.76
CA ARG A 263 1.49 -19.84 -13.55
C ARG A 263 0.96 -18.89 -14.62
N ILE A 264 1.43 -17.65 -14.62
CA ILE A 264 1.02 -16.59 -15.54
C ILE A 264 2.16 -16.33 -16.50
N THR A 265 1.87 -16.30 -17.78
CA THR A 265 2.88 -15.99 -18.81
C THR A 265 3.38 -14.56 -18.63
N LEU A 266 4.68 -14.38 -18.62
CA LEU A 266 5.30 -13.06 -18.67
C LEU A 266 5.09 -12.49 -20.07
N HIS A 267 4.26 -11.45 -20.19
CA HIS A 267 3.99 -10.78 -21.45
C HIS A 267 5.13 -9.80 -21.79
N GLY A 268 5.63 -9.78 -22.98
CA GLY A 268 6.59 -8.82 -23.55
C GLY A 268 7.30 -7.88 -22.55
N THR A 269 7.49 -6.63 -22.95
CA THR A 269 8.11 -5.58 -22.09
C THR A 269 7.22 -4.35 -21.93
N GLU A 270 6.05 -4.34 -22.56
CA GLU A 270 5.11 -3.22 -22.60
C GLU A 270 3.74 -3.65 -22.08
N LEU A 271 2.96 -2.67 -21.64
CA LEU A 271 1.54 -2.84 -21.43
C LEU A 271 0.84 -3.04 -22.77
N PRO A 272 -0.34 -3.68 -22.80
CA PRO A 272 -1.17 -3.70 -23.99
C PRO A 272 -1.41 -2.29 -24.55
N ASP A 273 -1.46 -2.15 -25.88
CA ASP A 273 -1.82 -0.87 -26.51
C ASP A 273 -3.34 -0.69 -26.44
N SER A 274 -3.79 -0.14 -25.32
CA SER A 274 -5.20 0.15 -25.04
C SER A 274 -5.34 1.53 -24.44
N LYS A 275 -6.41 2.23 -24.85
CA LYS A 275 -6.82 3.52 -24.28
C LYS A 275 -8.33 3.55 -24.12
N ASP A 276 -8.78 4.03 -22.99
CA ASP A 276 -10.20 4.19 -22.70
C ASP A 276 -10.52 5.63 -22.29
N TYR A 277 -11.70 6.08 -22.67
CA TYR A 277 -12.24 7.36 -22.20
C TYR A 277 -12.86 7.15 -20.82
N ILE A 278 -12.35 7.85 -19.83
CA ILE A 278 -12.87 7.82 -18.46
C ILE A 278 -13.64 9.12 -18.21
N SER A 279 -14.95 9.01 -18.08
CA SER A 279 -15.86 10.16 -17.99
C SER A 279 -15.57 11.06 -16.78
N GLU A 280 -15.18 10.49 -15.64
CA GLU A 280 -14.89 11.21 -14.40
C GLU A 280 -13.68 12.13 -14.50
N VAL A 281 -12.72 11.77 -15.35
CA VAL A 281 -11.54 12.60 -15.61
C VAL A 281 -11.60 13.33 -16.94
N ALA A 282 -12.66 13.08 -17.75
CA ALA A 282 -12.91 13.66 -19.07
C ALA A 282 -11.73 13.50 -20.07
N GLU A 283 -10.98 12.40 -19.96
CA GLU A 283 -9.75 12.17 -20.73
C GLU A 283 -9.65 10.75 -21.26
N MET A 284 -8.94 10.60 -22.39
CA MET A 284 -8.44 9.31 -22.88
C MET A 284 -7.17 8.94 -22.11
N VAL A 285 -7.19 7.84 -21.39
CA VAL A 285 -6.05 7.35 -20.63
C VAL A 285 -5.57 5.99 -21.13
N PRO A 286 -4.25 5.65 -21.01
CA PRO A 286 -3.81 4.27 -21.21
C PRO A 286 -4.54 3.33 -20.23
N GLY A 287 -5.11 2.27 -20.75
CA GLY A 287 -5.88 1.30 -19.93
C GLY A 287 -7.13 0.86 -20.69
N ILE A 288 -8.08 0.26 -20.07
CA ILE A 288 -8.07 -0.22 -18.66
C ILE A 288 -7.34 -1.58 -18.64
N PHE A 289 -6.34 -1.71 -17.80
CA PHE A 289 -5.60 -2.96 -17.63
C PHE A 289 -6.08 -3.67 -16.37
N THR A 290 -6.12 -5.00 -16.36
CA THR A 290 -6.30 -5.79 -15.14
C THR A 290 -4.97 -5.98 -14.41
N THR A 291 -4.99 -6.35 -13.13
CA THR A 291 -3.75 -6.71 -12.42
C THR A 291 -2.97 -7.79 -13.17
N ARG A 292 -3.67 -8.73 -13.84
CA ARG A 292 -3.03 -9.80 -14.63
C ARG A 292 -2.21 -9.26 -15.80
N ASP A 293 -2.67 -8.20 -16.48
CA ASP A 293 -1.97 -7.56 -17.59
C ASP A 293 -0.66 -6.88 -17.18
N LEU A 294 -0.49 -6.65 -15.88
CA LEU A 294 0.72 -6.06 -15.32
C LEU A 294 1.91 -7.04 -15.20
N HIS A 295 1.77 -8.30 -15.66
CA HIS A 295 2.85 -9.28 -15.63
C HIS A 295 3.74 -9.20 -16.88
N PHE A 296 4.38 -8.06 -17.08
CA PHE A 296 5.32 -7.81 -18.18
C PHE A 296 6.75 -7.75 -17.68
N GLY A 297 7.69 -8.10 -18.57
CA GLY A 297 9.13 -8.07 -18.31
C GLY A 297 9.74 -6.69 -18.49
N ARG A 298 11.06 -6.68 -18.54
CA ARG A 298 11.89 -5.52 -18.89
C ARG A 298 13.00 -5.99 -19.84
N ASN A 299 13.51 -5.08 -20.64
CA ASN A 299 14.70 -5.31 -21.46
C ASN A 299 15.88 -4.51 -20.88
N PRO A 300 16.53 -5.01 -19.78
CA PRO A 300 17.64 -4.32 -19.16
C PRO A 300 18.91 -4.45 -19.99
N GLU A 301 19.79 -3.45 -19.88
CA GLU A 301 21.13 -3.50 -20.46
C GLU A 301 21.97 -4.66 -19.92
N ALA A 302 23.03 -5.03 -20.65
CA ALA A 302 23.89 -6.17 -20.31
C ALA A 302 24.45 -6.09 -18.89
N LEU A 303 24.88 -4.93 -18.43
CA LEU A 303 25.36 -4.72 -17.06
C LEU A 303 24.29 -5.07 -16.01
N SER A 304 23.07 -4.61 -16.22
CA SER A 304 21.95 -4.90 -15.30
C SER A 304 21.61 -6.39 -15.31
N ARG A 305 21.57 -7.03 -16.49
CA ARG A 305 21.38 -8.50 -16.63
C ARG A 305 22.47 -9.28 -15.89
N ALA A 306 23.72 -8.85 -16.03
CA ALA A 306 24.87 -9.47 -15.37
C ALA A 306 24.76 -9.35 -13.84
N ARG A 307 24.39 -8.16 -13.32
CA ARG A 307 24.14 -7.93 -11.90
C ARG A 307 23.04 -8.84 -11.36
N TYR A 308 21.90 -8.92 -12.08
CA TYR A 308 20.79 -9.77 -11.66
C TYR A 308 21.18 -11.26 -11.65
N LYS A 309 22.03 -11.70 -12.58
CA LYS A 309 22.53 -13.07 -12.64
C LYS A 309 23.54 -13.38 -11.51
N ALA A 310 24.41 -12.41 -11.17
CA ALA A 310 25.48 -12.58 -10.18
C ALA A 310 24.98 -12.61 -8.73
N ILE A 311 23.87 -11.91 -8.42
CA ILE A 311 23.35 -11.83 -7.04
C ILE A 311 22.68 -13.15 -6.67
N PRO A 312 23.13 -13.86 -5.61
CA PRO A 312 22.53 -15.12 -5.17
C PRO A 312 21.16 -14.92 -4.51
N ARG A 313 20.48 -16.01 -4.18
CA ARG A 313 19.22 -15.98 -3.44
C ARG A 313 19.39 -15.27 -2.09
N GLY A 314 18.51 -14.32 -1.78
CA GLY A 314 18.57 -13.50 -0.57
C GLY A 314 19.69 -12.46 -0.52
N GLY A 315 20.59 -12.48 -1.52
CA GLY A 315 21.72 -11.55 -1.66
C GLY A 315 21.34 -10.11 -2.03
N ASN A 316 22.34 -9.28 -2.23
CA ASN A 316 22.19 -7.85 -2.57
C ASN A 316 23.45 -7.32 -3.30
N ARG A 317 23.58 -5.99 -3.39
CA ARG A 317 24.74 -5.34 -4.05
C ARG A 317 26.11 -5.76 -3.51
N MET A 318 26.21 -6.20 -2.26
CA MET A 318 27.48 -6.62 -1.65
C MET A 318 28.06 -7.86 -2.34
N ASP A 319 27.19 -8.72 -2.90
CA ASP A 319 27.59 -9.92 -3.64
C ASP A 319 28.15 -9.62 -5.03
N LEU A 320 28.14 -8.35 -5.46
CA LEU A 320 28.75 -7.91 -6.71
C LEU A 320 30.23 -7.50 -6.57
N ARG A 321 30.72 -7.37 -5.34
CA ARG A 321 32.12 -7.05 -5.07
C ARG A 321 33.01 -8.19 -5.54
N ASN A 322 34.16 -7.82 -6.12
CA ASN A 322 35.13 -8.76 -6.69
C ASN A 322 34.49 -9.73 -7.69
N LYS A 323 33.54 -9.22 -8.48
CA LYS A 323 32.95 -9.95 -9.60
C LYS A 323 33.00 -9.13 -10.89
N TRP A 324 33.25 -9.84 -11.95
CA TRP A 324 33.38 -9.26 -13.30
C TRP A 324 32.49 -10.03 -14.27
N TYR A 325 32.22 -9.45 -15.43
CA TYR A 325 31.43 -10.08 -16.47
C TYR A 325 31.93 -9.74 -17.86
N THR A 326 31.62 -10.60 -18.79
CA THR A 326 31.70 -10.33 -20.23
C THR A 326 30.39 -10.70 -20.91
N VAL A 327 30.23 -10.22 -22.13
CA VAL A 327 29.08 -10.55 -22.99
C VAL A 327 29.65 -11.28 -24.21
N ASN A 328 29.18 -12.49 -24.44
CA ASN A 328 29.58 -13.28 -25.62
C ASN A 328 28.91 -12.73 -26.89
N GLU A 329 29.35 -13.20 -28.06
CA GLU A 329 28.79 -12.80 -29.35
C GLU A 329 27.28 -13.10 -29.50
N ASP A 330 26.82 -14.15 -28.88
CA ASP A 330 25.39 -14.53 -28.82
C ASP A 330 24.57 -13.72 -27.78
N GLY A 331 25.20 -12.73 -27.10
CA GLY A 331 24.58 -11.92 -26.04
C GLY A 331 24.48 -12.64 -24.66
N GLY A 332 25.06 -13.83 -24.54
CA GLY A 332 25.21 -14.56 -23.28
C GLY A 332 26.12 -13.82 -22.30
N ILE A 333 25.82 -13.95 -21.00
CA ILE A 333 26.60 -13.32 -19.92
C ILE A 333 27.36 -14.38 -19.16
N GLN A 334 28.69 -14.19 -19.06
CA GLN A 334 29.58 -14.95 -18.19
C GLN A 334 30.02 -14.08 -17.01
N ILE A 335 30.19 -14.70 -15.85
CA ILE A 335 30.56 -14.01 -14.58
C ILE A 335 31.79 -14.69 -14.03
N PHE A 336 32.73 -13.88 -13.52
CA PHE A 336 34.05 -14.28 -13.04
C PHE A 336 34.34 -13.66 -11.68
N ASP A 337 35.18 -14.34 -10.90
CA ASP A 337 35.71 -13.86 -9.61
C ASP A 337 37.10 -13.20 -9.75
N THR A 338 37.54 -12.94 -10.96
CA THR A 338 38.82 -12.31 -11.30
C THR A 338 38.70 -11.36 -12.50
N PRO A 339 39.44 -10.26 -12.54
CA PRO A 339 39.44 -9.33 -13.67
C PRO A 339 40.09 -9.92 -14.93
N ASN A 340 40.94 -10.95 -14.79
CA ASN A 340 41.68 -11.58 -15.88
C ASN A 340 41.41 -13.09 -15.92
N PRO A 341 40.20 -13.52 -16.30
CA PRO A 341 39.86 -14.95 -16.37
C PRO A 341 40.64 -15.62 -17.51
N PRO A 342 41.26 -16.80 -17.29
CA PRO A 342 41.99 -17.53 -18.32
C PRO A 342 41.10 -17.86 -19.52
N GLY A 343 41.67 -17.68 -20.74
CA GLY A 343 41.01 -18.02 -22.01
C GLY A 343 39.87 -17.08 -22.42
N VAL A 344 39.74 -15.90 -21.80
CA VAL A 344 38.78 -14.86 -22.17
C VAL A 344 39.48 -13.72 -22.85
N GLU A 345 39.27 -13.59 -24.15
CA GLU A 345 39.87 -12.53 -25.00
C GLU A 345 39.00 -11.26 -25.04
N THR A 346 37.74 -11.33 -24.60
CA THR A 346 36.79 -10.22 -24.60
C THR A 346 36.98 -9.30 -23.40
N VAL A 347 36.55 -8.04 -23.53
CA VAL A 347 36.62 -7.05 -22.45
C VAL A 347 35.81 -7.49 -21.25
N VAL A 348 36.48 -7.64 -20.12
CA VAL A 348 35.86 -7.99 -18.82
C VAL A 348 35.57 -6.71 -18.05
N ARG A 349 34.34 -6.57 -17.53
CA ARG A 349 33.87 -5.36 -16.85
C ARG A 349 33.46 -5.65 -15.42
N TYR A 350 33.75 -4.74 -14.52
CA TYR A 350 33.41 -4.85 -13.10
C TYR A 350 31.88 -4.73 -12.84
N LEU A 351 31.32 -5.56 -11.97
CA LEU A 351 29.90 -5.59 -11.66
C LEU A 351 29.47 -4.60 -10.59
N SER A 352 30.35 -4.28 -9.64
CA SER A 352 30.05 -3.29 -8.60
C SER A 352 30.37 -1.88 -9.09
N THR A 353 30.49 -0.93 -8.18
CA THR A 353 30.97 0.43 -8.40
C THR A 353 31.80 0.86 -7.20
N ASP A 354 32.74 1.80 -7.37
CA ASP A 354 33.52 2.37 -6.26
C ASP A 354 32.64 2.92 -5.15
N SER A 355 31.52 3.56 -5.52
CA SER A 355 30.55 4.07 -4.55
C SER A 355 29.89 2.95 -3.74
N TRP A 356 29.58 1.81 -4.36
CA TRP A 356 29.00 0.68 -3.63
C TRP A 356 30.02 -0.07 -2.79
N ASP A 357 31.27 -0.13 -3.22
CA ASP A 357 32.36 -0.81 -2.53
C ASP A 357 32.79 -0.06 -1.27
N ASN A 358 32.86 1.26 -1.37
CA ASN A 358 33.25 2.14 -0.27
C ASN A 358 32.09 2.42 0.73
N HIS A 359 30.85 2.08 0.38
CA HIS A 359 29.69 2.35 1.22
C HIS A 359 29.32 1.13 2.09
N ASN A 360 29.80 1.10 3.32
CA ASN A 360 29.55 0.01 4.28
C ASN A 360 28.38 0.28 5.23
N THR A 361 27.84 1.50 5.22
CA THR A 361 26.70 1.93 6.04
C THR A 361 25.48 2.19 5.16
N GLY A 362 24.26 2.19 5.73
CA GLY A 362 23.02 2.45 5.03
C GLY A 362 22.24 1.19 4.68
N THR A 363 21.23 1.33 3.82
CA THR A 363 20.31 0.23 3.51
C THR A 363 21.03 -0.86 2.71
N GLY A 364 21.28 -2.01 3.34
CA GLY A 364 21.77 -3.23 2.70
C GLY A 364 20.81 -3.85 1.68
N ASP A 365 19.76 -3.11 1.28
CA ASP A 365 18.69 -3.62 0.42
C ASP A 365 18.86 -3.29 -1.07
N VAL A 366 19.76 -2.36 -1.39
CA VAL A 366 20.04 -2.00 -2.80
C VAL A 366 20.41 -3.25 -3.60
N MET A 367 19.78 -3.42 -4.77
CA MET A 367 19.93 -4.60 -5.62
C MET A 367 19.57 -5.93 -4.90
N GLY A 368 18.79 -5.87 -3.81
CA GLY A 368 18.44 -7.06 -3.03
C GLY A 368 17.40 -7.93 -3.72
N ARG A 369 17.56 -9.26 -3.58
CA ARG A 369 16.49 -10.22 -3.90
C ARG A 369 15.52 -10.32 -2.73
N LEU A 370 14.23 -10.35 -3.02
CA LEU A 370 13.22 -10.73 -2.04
C LEU A 370 13.54 -12.14 -1.48
N ARG A 371 13.20 -12.37 -0.22
CA ARG A 371 13.51 -13.63 0.46
C ARG A 371 12.28 -14.48 0.56
N LEU A 372 12.39 -15.74 0.10
CA LEU A 372 11.36 -16.75 0.34
C LEU A 372 11.26 -17.04 1.85
N GLY A 373 10.06 -17.36 2.31
CA GLY A 373 9.78 -17.57 3.73
C GLY A 373 9.64 -16.30 4.56
N GLU A 374 9.80 -15.11 3.94
CA GLU A 374 9.64 -13.79 4.59
C GLU A 374 8.61 -12.92 3.87
N PRO A 375 7.95 -11.96 4.55
CA PRO A 375 7.18 -10.93 3.85
C PRO A 375 8.12 -10.02 3.05
N SER A 376 7.58 -9.36 2.04
CA SER A 376 8.30 -8.33 1.29
C SER A 376 8.68 -7.15 2.18
N VAL A 377 9.76 -6.48 1.83
CA VAL A 377 9.99 -5.09 2.27
C VAL A 377 8.92 -4.17 1.69
N THR A 378 8.83 -2.94 2.19
CA THR A 378 7.90 -1.93 1.66
C THR A 378 8.06 -1.74 0.14
N ILE A 379 7.02 -2.03 -0.63
CA ILE A 379 6.93 -1.68 -2.04
C ILE A 379 6.81 -0.16 -2.16
N ARG A 380 7.78 0.47 -2.84
CA ARG A 380 7.83 1.92 -3.09
C ARG A 380 7.45 2.22 -4.53
N THR A 381 7.28 3.49 -4.85
CA THR A 381 6.88 3.95 -6.20
C THR A 381 7.86 3.59 -7.33
N GLU A 382 9.13 3.34 -7.00
CA GLU A 382 10.17 2.95 -7.96
C GLU A 382 10.63 1.49 -7.78
N PHE A 383 9.77 0.58 -7.32
CA PHE A 383 10.11 -0.83 -7.07
C PHE A 383 10.65 -1.57 -8.32
N PHE A 384 10.33 -1.07 -9.49
CA PHE A 384 10.84 -1.60 -10.75
C PHE A 384 12.32 -1.25 -11.00
N LYS A 385 12.93 -0.44 -10.14
CA LYS A 385 14.37 -0.09 -10.14
C LYS A 385 15.07 -0.79 -8.97
N PRO A 386 15.77 -1.92 -9.17
CA PRO A 386 16.44 -2.65 -8.09
C PRO A 386 17.49 -1.81 -7.34
N GLU A 387 18.01 -0.77 -7.97
CA GLU A 387 18.96 0.20 -7.38
C GLU A 387 18.31 1.02 -6.23
N LYS A 388 16.98 0.97 -6.10
CA LYS A 388 16.22 1.69 -5.07
C LYS A 388 15.87 0.83 -3.85
N GLY A 389 16.14 -0.49 -3.90
CA GLY A 389 15.80 -1.37 -2.78
C GLY A 389 15.94 -2.86 -3.08
N ARG A 390 15.25 -3.67 -2.28
CA ARG A 390 15.19 -5.12 -2.39
C ARG A 390 14.03 -5.53 -3.31
N TYR A 391 14.24 -5.38 -4.62
CA TYR A 391 13.19 -5.57 -5.63
C TYR A 391 13.57 -6.56 -6.73
N LEU A 392 14.65 -7.34 -6.56
CA LEU A 392 14.90 -8.47 -7.44
C LEU A 392 14.00 -9.66 -7.04
N HIS A 393 13.53 -10.37 -8.06
CA HIS A 393 12.78 -11.60 -7.89
C HIS A 393 13.60 -12.62 -7.07
N PRO A 394 12.98 -13.41 -6.16
CA PRO A 394 13.72 -14.31 -5.27
C PRO A 394 14.66 -15.28 -5.98
N THR A 395 14.26 -15.79 -7.15
CA THR A 395 14.99 -16.83 -7.88
C THR A 395 15.34 -16.48 -9.32
N ALA A 396 14.52 -15.66 -10.01
CA ALA A 396 14.78 -15.27 -11.40
C ALA A 396 15.76 -14.09 -11.49
N ALA A 397 16.53 -13.99 -12.58
CA ALA A 397 17.48 -12.91 -12.84
C ALA A 397 16.78 -11.66 -13.41
N ARG A 398 15.81 -11.12 -12.67
CA ARG A 398 15.00 -9.95 -13.04
C ARG A 398 14.47 -9.21 -11.80
N PRO A 399 14.06 -7.94 -11.94
CA PRO A 399 13.21 -7.28 -10.94
C PRO A 399 11.86 -7.97 -10.81
N ILE A 400 11.13 -7.66 -9.73
CA ILE A 400 9.71 -8.00 -9.64
C ILE A 400 8.92 -7.21 -10.68
N THR A 401 7.83 -7.82 -11.18
CA THR A 401 6.91 -7.17 -12.11
C THR A 401 5.91 -6.27 -11.37
N HIS A 402 5.18 -5.44 -12.12
CA HIS A 402 4.07 -4.66 -11.57
C HIS A 402 2.97 -5.55 -11.01
N TYR A 403 2.69 -6.67 -11.68
CA TYR A 403 1.81 -7.72 -11.17
C TYR A 403 2.23 -8.21 -9.79
N GLU A 404 3.48 -8.66 -9.65
CA GLU A 404 4.00 -9.18 -8.39
C GLU A 404 3.94 -8.11 -7.27
N ALA A 405 4.24 -6.86 -7.60
CA ALA A 405 4.14 -5.75 -6.66
C ALA A 405 2.68 -5.45 -6.24
N ALA A 406 1.73 -5.44 -7.17
CA ALA A 406 0.30 -5.26 -6.89
C ALA A 406 -0.23 -6.40 -6.01
N ARG A 407 0.14 -7.66 -6.30
CA ARG A 407 -0.24 -8.82 -5.48
C ARG A 407 0.38 -8.80 -4.07
N ILE A 408 1.61 -8.29 -3.93
CA ILE A 408 2.25 -8.06 -2.61
C ILE A 408 1.48 -7.02 -1.79
N GLN A 409 0.92 -5.98 -2.43
CA GLN A 409 0.04 -4.99 -1.79
C GLN A 409 -1.35 -5.55 -1.45
N GLY A 410 -1.74 -6.69 -2.05
CA GLY A 410 -3.02 -7.36 -1.83
C GLY A 410 -4.07 -7.05 -2.88
N PHE A 411 -3.77 -6.31 -3.95
CA PHE A 411 -4.77 -6.03 -5.00
C PHE A 411 -5.28 -7.31 -5.66
N PRO A 412 -6.58 -7.45 -5.91
CA PRO A 412 -7.17 -8.60 -6.59
C PRO A 412 -6.75 -8.67 -8.05
N LEU A 413 -6.98 -9.83 -8.69
CA LEU A 413 -6.56 -10.08 -10.08
C LEU A 413 -7.32 -9.24 -11.10
N ASP A 414 -8.55 -8.93 -10.81
CA ASP A 414 -9.49 -8.16 -11.63
C ASP A 414 -9.47 -6.65 -11.31
N PHE A 415 -8.65 -6.21 -10.36
CA PHE A 415 -8.47 -4.77 -10.10
C PHE A 415 -7.94 -4.09 -11.37
N ARG A 416 -8.50 -2.95 -11.70
CA ARG A 416 -8.34 -2.25 -12.97
C ARG A 416 -7.39 -1.07 -12.80
N TRP A 417 -6.50 -0.89 -13.77
CA TRP A 417 -5.42 0.10 -13.73
C TRP A 417 -5.46 0.99 -14.96
N CYS A 418 -5.22 2.29 -14.75
CA CYS A 418 -5.05 3.28 -15.80
C CYS A 418 -3.71 4.00 -15.68
N GLY A 419 -3.15 4.42 -16.82
CA GLY A 419 -1.90 5.15 -16.90
C GLY A 419 -0.73 4.36 -17.49
N SER A 420 0.41 5.03 -17.59
CA SER A 420 1.66 4.41 -18.03
C SER A 420 2.21 3.43 -17.00
N LYS A 421 3.23 2.64 -17.38
CA LYS A 421 3.95 1.76 -16.43
C LYS A 421 4.45 2.51 -15.19
N THR A 422 4.91 3.74 -15.37
CA THR A 422 5.41 4.57 -14.26
C THR A 422 4.28 5.07 -13.36
N ASP A 423 3.14 5.43 -13.95
CA ASP A 423 1.96 5.86 -13.20
C ASP A 423 1.41 4.72 -12.36
N ILE A 424 1.26 3.53 -12.96
CA ILE A 424 0.80 2.32 -12.24
C ILE A 424 1.78 1.93 -11.13
N ALA A 425 3.11 2.02 -11.38
CA ALA A 425 4.09 1.77 -10.33
C ALA A 425 3.96 2.74 -9.15
N ARG A 426 3.71 4.03 -9.44
CA ARG A 426 3.47 5.07 -8.43
C ARG A 426 2.21 4.78 -7.63
N GLN A 427 1.12 4.41 -8.28
CA GLN A 427 -0.15 4.01 -7.66
C GLN A 427 0.06 2.81 -6.71
N ILE A 428 0.69 1.72 -7.19
CA ILE A 428 0.98 0.54 -6.37
C ILE A 428 1.85 0.90 -5.16
N GLY A 429 2.89 1.72 -5.37
CA GLY A 429 3.84 2.09 -4.30
C GLY A 429 3.24 3.00 -3.22
N ASN A 430 2.29 3.86 -3.60
CA ASN A 430 1.60 4.77 -2.68
C ASN A 430 0.44 4.08 -1.93
N ALA A 431 -0.14 3.03 -2.49
CA ALA A 431 -1.34 2.40 -1.93
C ALA A 431 -1.16 1.94 -0.47
N VAL A 432 -2.22 2.07 0.30
CA VAL A 432 -2.40 1.34 1.57
C VAL A 432 -2.57 -0.15 1.24
N PRO A 433 -1.84 -1.06 1.91
CA PRO A 433 -2.05 -2.49 1.70
C PRO A 433 -3.48 -2.92 2.00
N ILE A 434 -4.09 -3.62 1.06
CA ILE A 434 -5.51 -4.01 1.16
C ILE A 434 -5.85 -4.71 2.48
N PRO A 435 -5.07 -5.69 2.99
CA PRO A 435 -5.38 -6.34 4.25
C PRO A 435 -5.39 -5.39 5.46
N LEU A 436 -4.57 -4.33 5.46
CA LEU A 436 -4.60 -3.30 6.51
C LEU A 436 -5.89 -2.46 6.41
N GLY A 437 -6.29 -2.08 5.19
CA GLY A 437 -7.56 -1.39 4.94
C GLY A 437 -8.75 -2.22 5.41
N THR A 438 -8.78 -3.51 5.08
CA THR A 438 -9.83 -4.46 5.50
C THR A 438 -9.90 -4.61 7.04
N ALA A 439 -8.75 -4.64 7.71
CA ALA A 439 -8.71 -4.70 9.17
C ALA A 439 -9.29 -3.42 9.81
N ILE A 440 -8.96 -2.25 9.28
CA ILE A 440 -9.51 -0.96 9.74
C ILE A 440 -11.02 -0.92 9.48
N ALA A 441 -11.49 -1.35 8.30
CA ALA A 441 -12.91 -1.47 7.98
C ALA A 441 -13.66 -2.36 8.98
N SER A 442 -13.08 -3.50 9.37
CA SER A 442 -13.64 -4.40 10.39
C SER A 442 -13.85 -3.69 11.73
N ALA A 443 -12.87 -2.91 12.19
CA ALA A 443 -12.98 -2.16 13.45
C ALA A 443 -14.06 -1.08 13.40
N ILE A 444 -14.14 -0.34 12.29
CA ILE A 444 -15.16 0.71 12.07
C ILE A 444 -16.55 0.09 11.98
N HIS A 445 -16.70 -1.03 11.25
CA HIS A 445 -17.98 -1.74 11.17
C HIS A 445 -18.45 -2.20 12.54
N ALA A 446 -17.58 -2.85 13.32
CA ALA A 446 -17.92 -3.29 14.67
C ALA A 446 -18.38 -2.13 15.56
N TYR A 447 -17.83 -0.92 15.36
CA TYR A 447 -18.22 0.27 16.11
C TYR A 447 -19.55 0.89 15.66
N LEU A 448 -19.79 0.97 14.34
CA LEU A 448 -20.97 1.65 13.79
C LEU A 448 -22.22 0.77 13.69
N ARG A 449 -22.09 -0.54 13.88
CA ARG A 449 -23.18 -1.54 13.70
C ARG A 449 -23.54 -2.29 14.99
N THR A 450 -22.97 -1.91 16.13
CA THR A 450 -23.37 -2.37 17.47
C THR A 450 -24.19 -1.33 18.20
#